data_7b3903ac457d4207114a56e803ed2241
#
_entry.id   7b3903ac457d4207114a56e803ed2241
#
_cell.length_a   1.000
_cell.length_b   1.000
_cell.length_c   1.000
_cell.angle_alpha   90.00
_cell.angle_beta   90.00
_cell.angle_gamma   90.00
#
_symmetry.space_group_name_H-M   'P 1'
#
loop_
_entity.id
_entity.type
_entity.pdbx_description
1 polymer ?
#
loop_
_entity_poly.entity_id
_entity_poly.type
_entity_poly.pdbx_seq_one_letter_code
_entity_poly.pdbx_strand_id
1 'polypeptide(L)'
;SSIDGCITALDEFEAATVAFASTDTMLLTEDLGDRKVVRSVPDRANMFRAQTPQAFRFETIRRAYELASRDPDFHPTDDTRVVVDYLPDVPVAIVAGSRTNMKITTRDDLPQAEQISLEIRKRLARERMHQVFAQVREQ
;
A
#
# COMPACT_ATOMS: atom_id res chain seq x y z
N SER A 1 -8.92 -9.28 -5.17
CA SER A 1 -7.58 -8.67 -5.38
C SER A 1 -7.43 -7.38 -4.60
N SER A 2 -6.22 -6.83 -4.53
CA SER A 2 -5.99 -5.50 -3.90
C SER A 2 -6.77 -4.39 -4.62
N ILE A 3 -6.96 -4.51 -5.92
CA ILE A 3 -7.76 -3.56 -6.72
C ILE A 3 -9.23 -3.64 -6.30
N ASP A 4 -9.80 -4.82 -6.22
CA ASP A 4 -11.21 -4.99 -5.79
C ASP A 4 -11.42 -4.48 -4.37
N GLY A 5 -10.46 -4.75 -3.47
CA GLY A 5 -10.49 -4.23 -2.10
C GLY A 5 -10.51 -2.70 -2.05
N CYS A 6 -9.72 -2.04 -2.90
CA CYS A 6 -9.73 -0.58 -3.00
C CYS A 6 -11.06 -0.05 -3.55
N ILE A 7 -11.61 -0.70 -4.59
CA ILE A 7 -12.91 -0.31 -5.16
C ILE A 7 -14.01 -0.44 -4.10
N THR A 8 -14.07 -1.58 -3.39
CA THR A 8 -15.04 -1.79 -2.31
C THR A 8 -14.88 -0.77 -1.17
N ALA A 9 -13.65 -0.42 -0.81
CA ALA A 9 -13.43 0.59 0.24
C ALA A 9 -13.97 1.97 -0.15
N LEU A 10 -14.01 2.30 -1.46
CA LEU A 10 -14.58 3.57 -1.94
C LEU A 10 -16.12 3.64 -1.85
N ASP A 11 -16.81 2.56 -1.50
CA ASP A 11 -18.24 2.62 -1.20
C ASP A 11 -18.51 3.39 0.10
N GLU A 12 -17.60 3.29 1.08
CA GLU A 12 -17.73 3.93 2.40
C GLU A 12 -16.77 5.11 2.60
N PHE A 13 -15.61 5.11 1.93
CA PHE A 13 -14.56 6.12 2.07
C PHE A 13 -14.36 6.90 0.76
N GLU A 14 -13.70 8.05 0.84
CA GLU A 14 -13.34 8.83 -0.35
C GLU A 14 -11.94 8.50 -0.88
N ALA A 15 -11.13 7.82 -0.07
CA ALA A 15 -9.76 7.44 -0.39
C ALA A 15 -9.41 6.10 0.27
N ALA A 16 -8.59 5.30 -0.41
CA ALA A 16 -8.09 4.03 0.09
C ALA A 16 -6.65 3.78 -0.41
N THR A 17 -5.84 3.17 0.42
CA THR A 17 -4.50 2.73 0.07
C THR A 17 -4.27 1.29 0.48
N VAL A 18 -3.58 0.53 -0.36
CA VAL A 18 -3.12 -0.80 0.04
C VAL A 18 -1.93 -0.64 0.96
N ALA A 19 -1.95 -1.32 2.10
CA ALA A 19 -0.84 -1.31 3.03
C ALA A 19 -0.64 -2.66 3.70
N PHE A 20 0.58 -2.94 4.09
CA PHE A 20 0.99 -4.17 4.77
C PHE A 20 1.60 -3.82 6.12
N ALA A 21 1.15 -4.48 7.19
CA ALA A 21 1.66 -4.23 8.55
C ALA A 21 3.18 -4.42 8.61
N SER A 22 3.90 -3.44 9.15
CA SER A 22 5.35 -3.52 9.28
C SER A 22 5.73 -4.57 10.31
N THR A 23 6.70 -5.43 9.96
CA THR A 23 7.35 -6.34 10.89
C THR A 23 8.61 -5.76 11.49
N ASP A 24 9.09 -4.65 10.93
CA ASP A 24 10.33 -3.98 11.33
C ASP A 24 10.06 -2.96 12.44
N THR A 25 11.03 -2.77 13.31
CA THR A 25 11.03 -1.67 14.27
C THR A 25 11.45 -0.39 13.54
N MET A 26 10.55 0.59 13.49
CA MET A 26 10.81 1.88 12.88
C MET A 26 11.34 2.86 13.91
N LEU A 27 12.34 3.66 13.52
CA LEU A 27 12.91 4.72 14.36
C LEU A 27 12.56 6.07 13.77
N LEU A 28 11.93 6.94 14.54
CA LEU A 28 11.82 8.34 14.20
C LEU A 28 13.11 9.04 14.68
N THR A 29 13.78 9.72 13.76
CA THR A 29 15.07 10.37 14.05
C THR A 29 14.97 11.88 13.91
N GLU A 30 15.90 12.59 14.54
CA GLU A 30 16.17 14.02 14.33
C GLU A 30 17.63 14.25 14.02
N ASP A 31 17.92 15.34 13.31
CA ASP A 31 19.28 15.74 12.96
C ASP A 31 19.87 16.67 14.04
N LEU A 32 21.03 16.32 14.58
CA LEU A 32 21.83 17.17 15.49
C LEU A 32 23.08 17.70 14.78
N GLY A 33 22.96 18.10 13.53
CA GLY A 33 24.04 18.65 12.72
C GLY A 33 24.85 17.56 12.01
N ASP A 34 25.83 16.98 12.67
CA ASP A 34 26.74 15.97 12.09
C ASP A 34 26.23 14.52 12.19
N ARG A 35 25.15 14.28 12.95
CA ARG A 35 24.61 12.94 13.19
C ARG A 35 23.10 12.93 13.39
N LYS A 36 22.48 11.78 13.12
CA LYS A 36 21.10 11.50 13.46
C LYS A 36 21.00 10.79 14.81
N VAL A 37 20.06 11.19 15.62
CA VAL A 37 19.72 10.53 16.88
C VAL A 37 18.28 10.02 16.86
N VAL A 38 18.02 8.98 17.62
CA VAL A 38 16.66 8.44 17.76
C VAL A 38 15.84 9.37 18.64
N ARG A 39 14.77 9.90 18.10
CA ARG A 39 13.79 10.72 18.82
C ARG A 39 12.72 9.89 19.50
N SER A 40 12.20 8.88 18.80
CA SER A 40 11.18 7.98 19.32
C SER A 40 11.15 6.66 18.56
N VAL A 41 10.54 5.66 19.16
CA VAL A 41 10.25 4.37 18.54
C VAL A 41 8.72 4.23 18.49
N PRO A 42 8.09 4.47 17.33
CA PRO A 42 6.64 4.33 17.18
C PRO A 42 6.16 2.91 17.49
N ASP A 43 4.93 2.81 17.99
CA ASP A 43 4.30 1.52 18.20
C ASP A 43 4.13 0.80 16.84
N ARG A 44 4.76 -0.37 16.73
CA ARG A 44 4.73 -1.20 15.51
C ARG A 44 3.31 -1.61 15.11
N ALA A 45 2.38 -1.73 16.06
CA ALA A 45 0.98 -2.06 15.77
C ALA A 45 0.31 -1.03 14.84
N ASN A 46 0.79 0.22 14.86
CA ASN A 46 0.27 1.32 14.05
C ASN A 46 1.13 1.64 12.82
N MET A 47 2.16 0.82 12.55
CA MET A 47 3.07 1.07 11.45
C MET A 47 2.79 0.14 10.28
N PHE A 48 2.51 0.73 9.12
CA PHE A 48 2.24 0.03 7.88
C PHE A 48 3.17 0.49 6.78
N ARG A 49 3.54 -0.43 5.91
CA ARG A 49 4.26 -0.15 4.67
C ARG A 49 3.25 0.13 3.57
N ALA A 50 3.28 1.33 3.02
CA ALA A 50 2.42 1.69 1.90
C ALA A 50 2.74 0.82 0.68
N GLN A 51 1.69 0.39 0.00
CA GLN A 51 1.76 -0.36 -1.25
C GLN A 51 0.85 0.31 -2.29
N THR A 52 0.83 -0.24 -3.48
CA THR A 52 -0.12 0.11 -4.54
C THR A 52 -1.07 -1.08 -4.79
N PRO A 53 -2.30 -0.81 -5.30
CA PRO A 53 -2.83 0.47 -5.73
C PRO A 53 -3.21 1.42 -4.58
N GLN A 54 -3.36 2.69 -4.93
CA GLN A 54 -4.04 3.72 -4.14
C GLN A 54 -5.27 4.15 -4.94
N ALA A 55 -6.40 4.35 -4.30
CA ALA A 55 -7.66 4.65 -4.96
C ALA A 55 -8.36 5.84 -4.30
N PHE A 56 -8.96 6.68 -5.12
CA PHE A 56 -9.57 7.92 -4.68
C PHE A 56 -10.86 8.17 -5.48
N ARG A 57 -11.84 8.80 -4.84
CA ARG A 57 -12.90 9.46 -5.60
C ARG A 57 -12.28 10.63 -6.34
N PHE A 58 -12.64 10.81 -7.59
CA PHE A 58 -12.02 11.82 -8.46
C PHE A 58 -12.05 13.22 -7.86
N GLU A 59 -13.20 13.64 -7.34
CA GLU A 59 -13.33 14.98 -6.76
C GLU A 59 -12.45 15.16 -5.51
N THR A 60 -12.24 14.13 -4.73
CA THR A 60 -11.39 14.17 -3.54
C THR A 60 -9.93 14.39 -3.91
N ILE A 61 -9.37 13.57 -4.80
CA ILE A 61 -7.97 13.71 -5.20
C ILE A 61 -7.74 15.01 -5.99
N ARG A 62 -8.67 15.43 -6.84
CA ARG A 62 -8.61 16.71 -7.54
C ARG A 62 -8.53 17.88 -6.55
N ARG A 63 -9.42 17.92 -5.55
CA ARG A 63 -9.44 18.98 -4.51
C ARG A 63 -8.14 18.99 -3.70
N ALA A 64 -7.61 17.81 -3.33
CA ALA A 64 -6.35 17.71 -2.62
C ALA A 64 -5.20 18.35 -3.41
N TYR A 65 -5.08 18.03 -4.69
CA TYR A 65 -4.06 18.61 -5.58
C TYR A 65 -4.27 20.11 -5.85
N GLU A 66 -5.51 20.59 -5.95
CA GLU A 66 -5.80 22.03 -6.09
C GLU A 66 -5.32 22.82 -4.87
N LEU A 67 -5.47 22.28 -3.67
CA LEU A 67 -4.95 22.90 -2.45
C LEU A 67 -3.42 22.80 -2.40
N ALA A 68 -2.87 21.63 -2.67
CA ALA A 68 -1.44 21.38 -2.66
C ALA A 68 -0.68 22.26 -3.67
N SER A 69 -1.26 22.55 -4.84
CA SER A 69 -0.63 23.38 -5.86
C SER A 69 -0.40 24.82 -5.45
N ARG A 70 -1.02 25.27 -4.38
CA ARG A 70 -0.87 26.62 -3.79
C ARG A 70 0.23 26.68 -2.74
N ASP A 71 0.74 25.54 -2.32
CA ASP A 71 1.78 25.42 -1.32
C ASP A 71 3.16 25.38 -2.01
N PRO A 72 4.03 26.39 -1.79
CA PRO A 72 5.37 26.40 -2.38
C PRO A 72 6.28 25.27 -1.86
N ASP A 73 5.95 24.69 -0.70
CA ASP A 73 6.69 23.59 -0.08
C ASP A 73 6.10 22.21 -0.44
N PHE A 74 5.25 22.16 -1.46
CA PHE A 74 4.61 20.93 -1.93
C PHE A 74 5.62 19.95 -2.54
N HIS A 75 5.98 18.92 -1.78
CA HIS A 75 6.87 17.83 -2.21
C HIS A 75 6.29 16.45 -1.81
N PRO A 76 5.20 16.00 -2.47
CA PRO A 76 4.56 14.74 -2.10
C PRO A 76 5.41 13.54 -2.47
N THR A 77 5.34 12.51 -1.65
CA THR A 77 5.96 11.20 -1.93
C THR A 77 5.02 10.25 -2.66
N ASP A 78 3.70 10.42 -2.44
CA ASP A 78 2.63 9.67 -3.10
C ASP A 78 1.27 10.41 -2.96
N ASP A 79 0.24 9.90 -3.66
CA ASP A 79 -1.09 10.53 -3.69
C ASP A 79 -1.82 10.45 -2.33
N THR A 80 -1.60 9.37 -1.57
CA THR A 80 -2.16 9.25 -0.21
C THR A 80 -1.65 10.40 0.68
N ARG A 81 -0.37 10.75 0.57
CA ARG A 81 0.24 11.86 1.30
C ARG A 81 -0.46 13.18 1.00
N VAL A 82 -0.81 13.41 -0.28
CA VAL A 82 -1.51 14.64 -0.69
C VAL A 82 -2.89 14.73 -0.02
N VAL A 83 -3.64 13.64 0.02
CA VAL A 83 -4.95 13.64 0.70
C VAL A 83 -4.78 13.88 2.20
N VAL A 84 -3.86 13.18 2.85
CA VAL A 84 -3.65 13.30 4.32
C VAL A 84 -3.22 14.72 4.71
N ASP A 85 -2.31 15.33 3.95
CA ASP A 85 -1.74 16.64 4.30
C ASP A 85 -2.72 17.80 3.99
N TYR A 86 -3.48 17.72 2.88
CA TYR A 86 -4.32 18.83 2.41
C TYR A 86 -5.82 18.65 2.64
N LEU A 87 -6.28 17.45 2.98
CA LEU A 87 -7.66 17.14 3.36
C LEU A 87 -7.69 16.34 4.67
N PRO A 88 -7.25 16.90 5.80
CA PRO A 88 -7.06 16.18 7.06
C PRO A 88 -8.35 15.58 7.63
N ASP A 89 -9.52 16.06 7.21
CA ASP A 89 -10.82 15.54 7.63
C ASP A 89 -11.30 14.36 6.76
N VAL A 90 -10.57 14.03 5.69
CA VAL A 90 -10.89 12.90 4.82
C VAL A 90 -10.08 11.67 5.26
N PRO A 91 -10.71 10.66 5.87
CA PRO A 91 -10.02 9.45 6.25
C PRO A 91 -9.63 8.63 5.01
N VAL A 92 -8.39 8.11 5.02
CA VAL A 92 -7.90 7.19 4.00
C VAL A 92 -7.99 5.76 4.54
N ALA A 93 -8.82 4.92 3.95
CA ALA A 93 -8.98 3.53 4.37
C ALA A 93 -7.72 2.71 4.05
N ILE A 94 -7.35 1.80 4.94
CA ILE A 94 -6.29 0.80 4.69
C ILE A 94 -6.93 -0.48 4.16
N VAL A 95 -6.51 -0.89 2.97
CA VAL A 95 -6.83 -2.18 2.37
C VAL A 95 -5.66 -3.13 2.61
N ALA A 96 -5.95 -4.33 3.10
CA ALA A 96 -4.91 -5.30 3.42
C ALA A 96 -4.09 -5.69 2.18
N GLY A 97 -2.82 -5.40 2.23
CA GLY A 97 -1.82 -5.79 1.26
C GLY A 97 -1.19 -7.16 1.57
N SER A 98 -0.18 -7.51 0.80
CA SER A 98 0.58 -8.74 1.00
C SER A 98 2.06 -8.56 0.74
N ARG A 99 2.88 -9.49 1.23
CA ARG A 99 4.33 -9.52 0.94
C ARG A 99 4.63 -9.73 -0.54
N THR A 100 3.72 -10.35 -1.27
CA THR A 100 3.88 -10.61 -2.71
C THR A 100 3.51 -9.41 -3.59
N ASN A 101 2.88 -8.38 -2.99
CA ASN A 101 2.58 -7.13 -3.68
C ASN A 101 3.81 -6.20 -3.55
N MET A 102 4.83 -6.46 -4.35
CA MET A 102 6.03 -5.63 -4.37
C MET A 102 6.07 -4.71 -5.60
N LYS A 103 6.63 -3.53 -5.42
CA LYS A 103 6.95 -2.60 -6.50
C LYS A 103 8.36 -2.90 -7.02
N ILE A 104 8.50 -3.13 -8.32
CA ILE A 104 9.79 -3.27 -8.98
C ILE A 104 10.27 -1.85 -9.33
N THR A 105 11.36 -1.40 -8.71
CA THR A 105 11.93 -0.06 -8.90
C THR A 105 13.35 -0.09 -9.44
N THR A 106 14.09 -1.14 -9.12
CA THR A 106 15.47 -1.33 -9.52
C THR A 106 15.68 -2.70 -10.16
N ARG A 107 16.82 -2.89 -10.83
CA ARG A 107 17.18 -4.20 -11.38
C ARG A 107 17.37 -5.27 -10.31
N ASP A 108 17.77 -4.88 -9.12
CA ASP A 108 18.00 -5.78 -7.99
C ASP A 108 16.69 -6.39 -7.44
N ASP A 109 15.54 -5.78 -7.76
CA ASP A 109 14.22 -6.30 -7.39
C ASP A 109 13.78 -7.47 -8.30
N LEU A 110 14.37 -7.62 -9.49
CA LEU A 110 13.93 -8.61 -10.49
C LEU A 110 14.01 -10.07 -10.01
N PRO A 111 15.10 -10.53 -9.37
CA PRO A 111 15.17 -11.91 -8.89
C PRO A 111 14.07 -12.25 -7.88
N GLN A 112 13.77 -11.31 -6.98
CA GLN A 112 12.69 -11.49 -5.99
C GLN A 112 11.31 -11.50 -6.67
N ALA A 113 11.09 -10.63 -7.66
CA ALA A 113 9.85 -10.59 -8.43
C ALA A 113 9.63 -11.89 -9.22
N GLU A 114 10.66 -12.46 -9.82
CA GLU A 114 10.62 -13.75 -10.50
C GLU A 114 10.24 -14.89 -9.56
N GLN A 115 10.85 -14.94 -8.38
CA GLN A 115 10.53 -15.94 -7.36
C GLN A 115 9.06 -15.82 -6.91
N ILE A 116 8.58 -14.61 -6.61
CA ILE A 116 7.18 -14.35 -6.25
C ILE A 116 6.24 -14.80 -7.37
N SER A 117 6.56 -14.47 -8.63
CA SER A 117 5.77 -14.89 -9.80
C SER A 117 5.66 -16.41 -9.90
N LEU A 118 6.75 -17.12 -9.66
CA LEU A 118 6.80 -18.59 -9.69
C LEU A 118 5.92 -19.20 -8.58
N GLU A 119 5.98 -18.64 -7.37
CA GLU A 119 5.15 -19.08 -6.23
C GLU A 119 3.66 -18.87 -6.49
N ILE A 120 3.29 -17.70 -7.04
CA ILE A 120 1.91 -17.41 -7.41
C ILE A 120 1.39 -18.41 -8.46
N ARG A 121 2.17 -18.68 -9.51
CA ARG A 121 1.81 -19.66 -10.55
C ARG A 121 1.60 -21.05 -9.96
N LYS A 122 2.49 -21.51 -9.09
CA LYS A 122 2.38 -22.81 -8.41
C LYS A 122 1.11 -22.88 -7.55
N ARG A 123 0.79 -21.83 -6.82
CA ARG A 123 -0.42 -21.76 -6.01
C ARG A 123 -1.68 -21.84 -6.87
N LEU A 124 -1.78 -21.02 -7.91
CA LEU A 124 -2.92 -21.02 -8.84
C LEU A 124 -3.10 -22.37 -9.54
N ALA A 125 -2.01 -23.04 -9.91
CA ALA A 125 -2.08 -24.37 -10.50
C ALA A 125 -2.65 -25.41 -9.51
N ARG A 126 -2.25 -25.36 -8.23
CA ARG A 126 -2.80 -26.22 -7.18
C ARG A 126 -4.29 -25.97 -6.95
N GLU A 127 -4.69 -24.70 -6.86
CA GLU A 127 -6.09 -24.30 -6.66
C GLU A 127 -6.97 -24.82 -7.80
N ARG A 128 -6.53 -24.67 -9.05
CA ARG A 128 -7.23 -25.23 -10.24
C ARG A 128 -7.35 -26.76 -10.18
N MET A 129 -6.29 -27.46 -9.81
CA MET A 129 -6.33 -28.90 -9.63
C MET A 129 -7.36 -29.32 -8.57
N HIS A 130 -7.37 -28.65 -7.42
CA HIS A 130 -8.34 -28.92 -6.35
C HIS A 130 -9.79 -28.71 -6.83
N GLN A 131 -10.05 -27.66 -7.59
CA GLN A 131 -11.39 -27.40 -8.16
C GLN A 131 -11.82 -28.51 -9.12
N VAL A 132 -10.93 -28.96 -10.01
CA VAL A 132 -11.21 -30.06 -10.94
C VAL A 132 -11.52 -31.37 -10.20
N PHE A 133 -10.71 -31.70 -9.18
CA PHE A 133 -10.95 -32.91 -8.38
C PHE A 133 -12.23 -32.85 -7.54
N ALA A 134 -12.62 -31.65 -7.05
CA ALA A 134 -13.89 -31.48 -6.36
C ALA A 134 -15.09 -31.74 -7.29
N GLN A 135 -15.06 -31.18 -8.49
CA GLN A 135 -16.10 -31.39 -9.51
C GLN A 135 -16.26 -32.86 -9.96
N VAL A 136 -15.13 -33.60 -10.04
CA VAL A 136 -15.17 -35.03 -10.41
C VAL A 136 -15.75 -35.91 -9.29
N ARG A 137 -15.66 -35.50 -8.03
CA ARG A 137 -16.21 -36.24 -6.89
C ARG A 137 -17.71 -36.06 -6.69
N GLU A 138 -18.29 -35.01 -7.27
CA GLU A 138 -19.72 -34.67 -7.17
C GLU A 138 -20.55 -35.30 -8.32
N GLN A 139 -19.89 -35.98 -9.28
CA GLN A 139 -20.51 -36.76 -10.35
C GLN A 139 -20.51 -38.27 -10.01
#